data_8472a16f3092165bd1044cb5fd98bb53
#
_entry.id   8472a16f3092165bd1044cb5fd98bb53
#
_cell.length_a   1.000
_cell.length_b   1.000
_cell.length_c   1.000
_cell.angle_alpha   90.00
_cell.angle_beta   90.00
_cell.angle_gamma   90.00
#
_symmetry.space_group_name_H-M   'P 1'
#
loop_
_entity.id
_entity.type
_entity.pdbx_description
1 polymer ?
#
loop_
_entity_poly.entity_id
_entity_poly.type
_entity_poly.pdbx_seq_one_letter_code
_entity_poly.pdbx_strand_id
1 'polypeptide(L)'
;MSEAFLCARQEACPVVLAACERKVMAESSARLAEANLADLKAEYDRKRPLMNELYAAGVSMRKAQRDYFHDRTHANLVKSKVAEERFDKALTACATAGKPTQPTLI
;
A
#
# COMPACT_ATOMS: atom_id res chain seq x y z
N MET A 1 -7.77 37.33 -45.15
CA MET A 1 -7.93 37.48 -44.44
C MET A 1 -7.77 37.10 -43.82
N SER A 2 -7.62 36.98 -44.05
CA SER A 2 -7.69 37.04 -43.33
C SER A 2 -7.62 36.74 -42.59
N GLU A 3 -7.57 36.49 -42.27
CA GLU A 3 -7.72 36.55 -41.38
C GLU A 3 -7.92 36.26 -40.65
N ALA A 4 -8.05 36.15 -40.86
CA ALA A 4 -8.48 35.93 -39.99
C ALA A 4 -8.37 35.11 -39.59
N PHE A 5 -7.97 34.78 -39.75
CA PHE A 5 -8.04 34.23 -39.24
C PHE A 5 -7.57 33.79 -38.56
N LEU A 6 -7.23 33.84 -38.60
CA LEU A 6 -6.95 33.71 -37.79
C LEU A 6 -6.91 33.51 -36.90
N CYS A 7 -6.92 33.41 -36.44
CA CYS A 7 -7.12 33.61 -35.41
C CYS A 7 -6.69 34.16 -35.01
N ALA A 8 -6.65 34.65 -35.47
CA ALA A 8 -6.43 35.11 -34.85
C ALA A 8 -6.56 35.39 -34.32
N ARG A 9 -6.64 35.73 -34.47
CA ARG A 9 -6.93 36.00 -33.83
C ARG A 9 -6.93 35.51 -32.99
N GLN A 10 -6.50 35.27 -32.66
CA GLN A 10 -6.55 34.74 -31.82
C GLN A 10 -6.84 34.93 -30.72
N GLU A 11 -6.72 35.58 -30.35
CA GLU A 11 -7.10 35.86 -29.32
C GLU A 11 -8.08 35.50 -29.07
N ALA A 12 -8.01 35.33 -29.43
CA ALA A 12 -8.77 35.12 -29.13
C ALA A 12 -9.75 34.22 -29.23
N CYS A 13 -9.57 33.23 -29.16
CA CYS A 13 -10.54 32.21 -29.20
C CYS A 13 -10.57 31.54 -27.82
N PRO A 14 -11.50 31.88 -26.96
CA PRO A 14 -11.54 31.31 -25.61
C PRO A 14 -11.81 29.81 -25.65
N VAL A 15 -12.48 29.31 -26.68
CA VAL A 15 -12.73 27.86 -26.77
C VAL A 15 -11.42 27.10 -26.97
N VAL A 16 -10.52 27.62 -27.79
CA VAL A 16 -9.22 26.99 -28.02
C VAL A 16 -8.38 27.01 -26.77
N LEU A 17 -8.36 28.13 -26.02
CA LEU A 17 -7.63 28.25 -24.77
C LEU A 17 -8.16 27.27 -23.74
N ALA A 18 -9.49 27.16 -23.61
CA ALA A 18 -10.09 26.24 -22.66
C ALA A 18 -9.73 24.78 -22.98
N ALA A 19 -9.70 24.43 -24.26
CA ALA A 19 -9.31 23.08 -24.66
C ALA A 19 -7.85 22.79 -24.34
N CYS A 20 -6.96 23.75 -24.54
CA CYS A 20 -5.55 23.58 -24.18
C CYS A 20 -5.37 23.44 -22.69
N GLU A 21 -6.07 24.25 -21.89
CA GLU A 21 -6.01 24.16 -20.45
C GLU A 21 -6.49 22.81 -19.94
N ARG A 22 -7.59 22.31 -20.51
CA ARG A 22 -8.11 20.99 -20.13
C ARG A 22 -7.12 19.89 -20.44
N LYS A 23 -6.44 19.97 -21.57
CA LYS A 23 -5.44 18.97 -21.94
C LYS A 23 -4.28 18.97 -20.96
N VAL A 24 -3.77 20.15 -20.61
CA VAL A 24 -2.67 20.27 -19.65
C VAL A 24 -3.08 19.71 -18.30
N MET A 25 -4.27 20.02 -17.82
CA MET A 25 -4.75 19.51 -16.55
C MET A 25 -4.92 17.99 -16.58
N ALA A 26 -5.43 17.45 -17.69
CA ALA A 26 -5.57 16.00 -17.81
C ALA A 26 -4.23 15.30 -17.82
N GLU A 27 -3.23 15.85 -18.47
CA GLU A 27 -1.88 15.29 -18.48
C GLU A 27 -1.24 15.35 -17.09
N SER A 28 -1.44 16.44 -16.36
CA SER A 28 -0.95 16.58 -15.00
C SER A 28 -1.60 15.57 -14.07
N SER A 29 -2.92 15.38 -14.21
CA SER A 29 -3.65 14.39 -13.42
C SER A 29 -3.17 12.98 -13.69
N ALA A 30 -2.91 12.65 -14.97
CA ALA A 30 -2.41 11.34 -15.34
C ALA A 30 -1.03 11.08 -14.74
N ARG A 31 -0.15 12.05 -14.78
CA ARG A 31 1.19 11.92 -14.19
C ARG A 31 1.12 11.75 -12.67
N LEU A 32 0.23 12.48 -12.02
CA LEU A 32 0.03 12.36 -10.59
C LEU A 32 -0.51 10.98 -10.23
N ALA A 33 -1.46 10.48 -11.00
CA ALA A 33 -2.01 9.15 -10.78
C ALA A 33 -0.95 8.07 -10.97
N GLU A 34 -0.08 8.20 -11.96
CA GLU A 34 1.02 7.26 -12.18
C GLU A 34 2.00 7.29 -11.01
N ALA A 35 2.33 8.48 -10.51
CA ALA A 35 3.22 8.62 -9.37
C ALA A 35 2.60 7.99 -8.12
N ASN A 36 1.30 8.21 -7.88
CA ASN A 36 0.60 7.62 -6.76
C ASN A 36 0.55 6.10 -6.87
N LEU A 37 0.36 5.57 -8.06
CA LEU A 37 0.35 4.13 -8.28
C LEU A 37 1.72 3.52 -8.01
N ALA A 38 2.79 4.19 -8.45
CA ALA A 38 4.14 3.74 -8.20
C ALA A 38 4.45 3.73 -6.69
N ASP A 39 4.01 4.76 -5.96
CA ASP A 39 4.19 4.84 -4.51
C ASP A 39 3.44 3.72 -3.80
N LEU A 40 2.20 3.46 -4.20
CA LEU A 40 1.40 2.38 -3.64
C LEU A 40 2.03 1.03 -3.90
N LYS A 41 2.54 0.83 -5.10
CA LYS A 41 3.19 -0.44 -5.45
C LYS A 41 4.45 -0.64 -4.64
N ALA A 42 5.27 0.39 -4.48
CA ALA A 42 6.48 0.32 -3.68
C ALA A 42 6.15 -0.02 -2.23
N GLU A 43 5.11 0.59 -1.69
CA GLU A 43 4.66 0.32 -0.34
C GLU A 43 4.15 -1.10 -0.19
N TYR A 44 3.38 -1.58 -1.14
CA TYR A 44 2.88 -2.95 -1.17
C TYR A 44 4.05 -3.94 -1.22
N ASP A 45 5.01 -3.71 -2.11
CA ASP A 45 6.17 -4.59 -2.25
C ASP A 45 7.00 -4.63 -0.98
N ARG A 46 7.08 -3.51 -0.26
CA ARG A 46 7.81 -3.44 1.01
C ARG A 46 7.09 -4.22 2.12
N LYS A 47 5.77 -4.15 2.16
CA LYS A 47 4.96 -4.78 3.20
C LYS A 47 4.67 -6.26 2.92
N ARG A 48 4.75 -6.66 1.68
CA ARG A 48 4.39 -8.02 1.26
C ARG A 48 5.15 -9.11 2.00
N PRO A 49 6.49 -9.04 2.16
CA PRO A 49 7.20 -10.08 2.92
C PRO A 49 6.75 -10.15 4.38
N LEU A 50 6.43 -9.00 4.98
CA LEU A 50 5.94 -8.95 6.35
C LEU A 50 4.58 -9.63 6.48
N MET A 51 3.69 -9.39 5.53
CA MET A 51 2.37 -10.03 5.51
C MET A 51 2.48 -11.52 5.27
N ASN A 52 3.40 -11.94 4.41
CA ASN A 52 3.64 -13.36 4.15
C ASN A 52 4.14 -14.06 5.40
N GLU A 53 5.05 -13.43 6.13
CA GLU A 53 5.55 -13.98 7.39
C GLU A 53 4.45 -14.05 8.44
N LEU A 54 3.62 -13.03 8.52
CA LEU A 54 2.49 -13.02 9.46
C LEU A 54 1.54 -14.17 9.16
N TYR A 55 1.21 -14.39 7.90
CA TYR A 55 0.34 -15.48 7.49
C TYR A 55 0.95 -16.84 7.84
N ALA A 56 2.22 -17.04 7.49
CA ALA A 56 2.91 -18.30 7.77
C ALA A 56 3.01 -18.54 9.27
N ALA A 57 3.31 -17.51 10.05
CA ALA A 57 3.40 -17.62 11.50
C ALA A 57 2.03 -17.96 12.10
N GLY A 58 0.95 -17.37 11.56
CA GLY A 58 -0.40 -17.65 12.02
C GLY A 58 -0.81 -19.09 11.76
N VAL A 59 -0.50 -19.61 10.57
CA VAL A 59 -0.79 -21.01 10.22
C VAL A 59 -0.02 -21.95 11.16
N SER A 60 1.26 -21.68 11.38
CA SER A 60 2.09 -22.50 12.27
C SER A 60 1.57 -22.46 13.70
N MET A 61 1.18 -21.30 14.18
CA MET A 61 0.65 -21.13 15.52
C MET A 61 -0.64 -21.94 15.70
N ARG A 62 -1.55 -21.83 14.74
CA ARG A 62 -2.81 -22.58 14.80
C ARG A 62 -2.59 -24.07 14.81
N LYS A 63 -1.67 -24.54 13.98
CA LYS A 63 -1.34 -25.96 13.92
C LYS A 63 -0.76 -26.44 15.25
N ALA A 64 0.19 -25.68 15.80
CA ALA A 64 0.82 -26.04 17.07
C ALA A 64 -0.19 -26.05 18.21
N GLN A 65 -1.12 -25.11 18.22
CA GLN A 65 -2.18 -25.09 19.23
C GLN A 65 -3.08 -26.32 19.12
N ARG A 66 -3.47 -26.69 17.89
CA ARG A 66 -4.30 -27.88 17.70
C ARG A 66 -3.57 -29.14 18.10
N ASP A 67 -2.29 -29.23 17.78
CA ASP A 67 -1.46 -30.37 18.17
C ASP A 67 -1.41 -30.50 19.70
N TYR A 68 -1.28 -29.38 20.39
CA TYR A 68 -1.26 -29.39 21.83
C TYR A 68 -2.61 -29.82 22.42
N PHE A 69 -3.71 -29.40 21.82
CA PHE A 69 -5.04 -29.81 22.28
C PHE A 69 -5.31 -31.29 22.07
N HIS A 70 -4.73 -31.88 21.03
CA HIS A 70 -4.84 -33.32 20.79
C HIS A 70 -3.92 -34.13 21.69
N ASP A 71 -2.74 -33.63 21.96
CA ASP A 71 -1.74 -34.31 22.74
C ASP A 71 -1.03 -33.31 23.61
N ARG A 72 -1.43 -33.25 24.88
CA ARG A 72 -0.97 -32.24 25.83
C ARG A 72 0.35 -32.65 26.46
N THR A 73 1.34 -32.80 25.62
CA THR A 73 2.70 -33.08 26.09
C THR A 73 3.45 -31.77 26.29
N HIS A 74 4.51 -31.84 27.08
CA HIS A 74 5.37 -30.67 27.29
C HIS A 74 5.99 -30.22 25.98
N ALA A 75 6.40 -31.14 25.13
CA ALA A 75 6.98 -30.81 23.83
C ALA A 75 6.01 -30.01 22.96
N ASN A 76 4.75 -30.42 22.92
CA ASN A 76 3.73 -29.71 22.15
C ASN A 76 3.41 -28.36 22.76
N LEU A 77 3.45 -28.23 24.08
CA LEU A 77 3.28 -26.95 24.75
C LEU A 77 4.38 -25.97 24.36
N VAL A 78 5.63 -26.43 24.36
CA VAL A 78 6.77 -25.60 23.98
C VAL A 78 6.65 -25.17 22.53
N LYS A 79 6.27 -26.09 21.65
CA LYS A 79 6.05 -25.76 20.23
C LYS A 79 4.98 -24.69 20.07
N SER A 80 3.90 -24.81 20.80
CA SER A 80 2.81 -23.84 20.75
C SER A 80 3.29 -22.46 21.22
N LYS A 81 4.05 -22.42 22.31
CA LYS A 81 4.56 -21.15 22.82
C LYS A 81 5.55 -20.49 21.87
N VAL A 82 6.43 -21.28 21.26
CA VAL A 82 7.38 -20.77 20.27
C VAL A 82 6.63 -20.21 19.05
N ALA A 83 5.61 -20.92 18.61
CA ALA A 83 4.82 -20.47 17.45
C ALA A 83 4.05 -19.19 17.77
N GLU A 84 3.51 -19.07 18.98
CA GLU A 84 2.82 -17.86 19.42
C GLU A 84 3.78 -16.68 19.48
N GLU A 85 4.98 -16.90 19.97
CA GLU A 85 5.99 -15.85 20.03
C GLU A 85 6.40 -15.37 18.65
N ARG A 86 6.55 -16.30 17.71
CA ARG A 86 6.83 -15.98 16.33
C ARG A 86 5.71 -15.13 15.72
N PHE A 87 4.47 -15.49 16.00
CA PHE A 87 3.32 -14.76 15.51
C PHE A 87 3.28 -13.34 16.09
N ASP A 88 3.54 -13.19 17.38
CA ASP A 88 3.57 -11.88 18.02
C ASP A 88 4.65 -10.99 17.43
N LYS A 89 5.82 -11.55 17.13
CA LYS A 89 6.88 -10.79 16.48
C LYS A 89 6.48 -10.34 15.09
N ALA A 90 5.84 -11.22 14.33
CA ALA A 90 5.38 -10.88 12.99
C ALA A 90 4.30 -9.80 13.05
N LEU A 91 3.39 -9.88 14.00
CA LEU A 91 2.37 -8.85 14.23
C LEU A 91 3.00 -7.50 14.54
N THR A 92 3.97 -7.49 15.44
CA THR A 92 4.67 -6.26 15.81
C THR A 92 5.38 -5.65 14.62
N ALA A 93 6.04 -6.48 13.81
CA ALA A 93 6.72 -6.02 12.60
C ALA A 93 5.75 -5.38 11.62
N CYS A 94 4.60 -6.01 11.40
CA CYS A 94 3.57 -5.46 10.52
C CYS A 94 3.00 -4.16 11.06
N ALA A 95 2.75 -4.09 12.36
CA ALA A 95 2.21 -2.89 12.98
C ALA A 95 3.20 -1.73 12.91
N THR A 96 4.48 -2.01 13.13
CA THR A 96 5.52 -1.00 13.04
C THR A 96 5.67 -0.48 11.62
N ALA A 97 5.66 -1.37 10.63
CA ALA A 97 5.80 -0.98 9.24
C ALA A 97 4.58 -0.20 8.74
N GLY A 98 3.40 -0.50 9.29
CA GLY A 98 2.16 0.17 8.89
C GLY A 98 1.94 1.51 9.54
N LYS A 99 2.71 1.85 10.57
CA LYS A 99 2.52 3.13 11.25
C LYS A 99 3.17 4.26 10.47
N PRO A 100 2.43 5.32 10.21
CA PRO A 100 3.08 6.55 9.73
C PRO A 100 4.00 7.07 10.82
N THR A 101 4.99 7.85 10.41
CA THR A 101 5.95 8.45 11.32
C THR A 101 5.29 9.54 12.16
N GLN A 102 4.17 9.25 12.75
CA GLN A 102 3.54 10.21 13.64
C GLN A 102 3.90 9.88 15.07
N PRO A 103 4.21 10.89 15.87
CA PRO A 103 4.37 10.66 17.29
C PRO A 103 3.05 10.16 17.85
N THR A 104 3.12 9.11 18.60
CA THR A 104 1.95 8.56 19.24
C THR A 104 1.58 9.49 20.38
N LEU A 105 0.40 10.01 20.30
CA LEU A 105 -0.12 10.81 21.40
C LEU A 105 -0.76 9.85 22.39
N ILE A 106 -0.17 9.76 23.49
CA ILE A 106 -0.72 8.95 24.57
C ILE A 106 -0.99 9.82 25.73
#